data_7b01473d810c87dc4afd36b00c2b6d56
#
_entry.id   7b01473d810c87dc4afd36b00c2b6d56
#
_cell.length_a   1.000
_cell.length_b   1.000
_cell.length_c   1.000
_cell.angle_alpha   90.00
_cell.angle_beta   90.00
_cell.angle_gamma   90.00
#
_symmetry.space_group_name_H-M   'P 1'
#
loop_
_entity.id
_entity.type
_entity.pdbx_description
1 polymer ?
#
loop_
_entity_poly.entity_id
_entity_poly.type
_entity_poly.pdbx_seq_one_letter_code
_entity_poly.pdbx_strand_id
1 'polypeptide(L)'
;MGLFTARQRTAAAVALACFTLTVMAGCSSTVGSATPSPTATAPLAVTIPMPDIGPSPTTPPLAPEEKERQRVAAQDALWGTVVATFPDAQRPVVTFTDYVTDDNRVDVRSSCFAAAGLKVETGSNADGVVLSVSAQPTNEAEAVSAFVCDAGHPSEPFPLPNDAVLSWVYDYLTQFLAPCYAANGVEYPAPPTKADFVAQWPNQNWFPSIRDQLGIAQEEAIYEACPMAN
;
A
#
# COMPACT_ATOMS: atom_id res chain seq x y z
N MET A 1 2.81 -47.65 -6.55
CA MET A 1 2.75 -48.06 -7.97
C MET A 1 1.96 -47.03 -8.75
N GLY A 2 2.59 -46.39 -9.74
CA GLY A 2 1.95 -45.43 -10.65
C GLY A 2 2.86 -44.24 -10.84
N LEU A 3 3.79 -44.30 -11.59
CA LEU A 3 4.30 -43.94 -12.92
C LEU A 3 4.40 -42.42 -13.14
N PHE A 4 5.64 -42.02 -13.08
CA PHE A 4 6.20 -40.77 -13.64
C PHE A 4 6.01 -40.74 -15.17
N THR A 5 5.56 -39.61 -15.72
CA THR A 5 5.78 -39.27 -17.12
C THR A 5 6.50 -37.92 -17.20
N ALA A 6 7.75 -38.03 -17.61
CA ALA A 6 8.57 -36.91 -18.06
C ALA A 6 8.02 -36.36 -19.39
N ARG A 7 7.95 -35.05 -19.54
CA ARG A 7 7.78 -34.39 -20.85
C ARG A 7 8.97 -33.50 -21.16
N GLN A 8 9.50 -33.80 -22.31
CA GLN A 8 10.72 -33.33 -22.95
C GLN A 8 10.74 -31.83 -23.22
N ARG A 9 11.95 -31.31 -23.07
CA ARG A 9 12.39 -30.00 -23.56
C ARG A 9 12.58 -30.08 -25.08
N THR A 10 12.00 -29.15 -25.83
CA THR A 10 12.39 -28.86 -27.21
C THR A 10 13.06 -27.48 -27.23
N ALA A 11 14.35 -27.51 -27.55
CA ALA A 11 15.13 -26.35 -27.91
C ALA A 11 14.80 -25.99 -29.37
N ALA A 12 14.49 -24.73 -29.64
CA ALA A 12 14.46 -24.20 -31.00
C ALA A 12 15.53 -23.11 -31.11
N ALA A 13 16.57 -23.44 -31.84
CA ALA A 13 17.59 -22.50 -32.34
C ALA A 13 17.04 -21.85 -33.62
N VAL A 14 17.08 -20.54 -33.73
CA VAL A 14 16.90 -19.85 -35.01
C VAL A 14 17.96 -18.77 -35.20
N ALA A 15 18.56 -18.91 -36.34
CA ALA A 15 19.72 -18.35 -36.97
C ALA A 15 19.82 -16.81 -37.01
N LEU A 16 21.09 -16.38 -37.00
CA LEU A 16 21.61 -15.09 -37.44
C LEU A 16 21.26 -14.83 -38.92
N ALA A 17 20.83 -13.61 -39.20
CA ALA A 17 20.97 -13.04 -40.55
C ALA A 17 21.58 -11.64 -40.40
N CYS A 18 22.86 -11.55 -40.81
CA CYS A 18 23.56 -10.30 -41.08
C CYS A 18 22.96 -9.59 -42.27
N PHE A 19 22.67 -8.31 -42.15
CA PHE A 19 22.57 -7.40 -43.28
C PHE A 19 23.42 -6.16 -43.07
N THR A 20 24.38 -6.02 -44.00
CA THR A 20 25.37 -4.96 -44.07
C THR A 20 24.90 -3.77 -44.89
N LEU A 21 25.32 -2.59 -44.46
CA LEU A 21 25.64 -1.35 -45.20
C LEU A 21 24.57 -0.67 -46.04
N THR A 22 24.31 0.60 -45.72
CA THR A 22 24.68 1.70 -46.63
C THR A 22 24.77 3.02 -45.89
N VAL A 23 25.93 3.67 -46.03
CA VAL A 23 26.29 5.02 -45.63
C VAL A 23 25.63 5.99 -46.60
N MET A 24 24.88 6.98 -46.12
CA MET A 24 24.68 8.25 -46.82
C MET A 24 24.76 9.40 -45.85
N ALA A 25 25.82 10.17 -45.99
CA ALA A 25 26.02 11.46 -45.35
C ALA A 25 25.03 12.47 -45.97
N GLY A 26 24.30 13.16 -45.09
CA GLY A 26 23.46 14.27 -45.43
C GLY A 26 23.39 15.25 -44.25
N CYS A 27 24.38 16.15 -44.13
CA CYS A 27 24.27 17.30 -43.26
C CYS A 27 23.22 18.27 -43.83
N SER A 28 22.11 18.39 -43.14
CA SER A 28 21.25 19.58 -43.26
C SER A 28 20.78 19.94 -41.86
N SER A 29 21.51 20.88 -41.27
CA SER A 29 21.12 21.56 -40.04
C SER A 29 19.96 22.51 -40.31
N THR A 30 18.74 21.98 -40.30
CA THR A 30 17.55 22.83 -40.13
C THR A 30 17.37 23.01 -38.63
N VAL A 31 17.65 24.22 -38.18
CA VAL A 31 17.21 24.72 -36.87
C VAL A 31 15.68 24.77 -36.93
N GLY A 32 15.07 23.64 -36.60
CA GLY A 32 13.64 23.57 -36.36
C GLY A 32 13.35 24.34 -35.08
N SER A 33 12.71 25.49 -35.18
CA SER A 33 12.04 26.10 -34.03
C SER A 33 11.13 25.06 -33.42
N ALA A 34 11.50 24.57 -32.23
CA ALA A 34 10.63 23.73 -31.43
C ALA A 34 9.38 24.56 -31.11
N THR A 35 8.29 24.28 -31.81
CA THR A 35 6.97 24.75 -31.41
C THR A 35 6.76 24.27 -29.99
N PRO A 36 6.48 25.14 -29.01
CA PRO A 36 6.17 24.68 -27.66
C PRO A 36 5.00 23.71 -27.77
N SER A 37 5.23 22.48 -27.32
CA SER A 37 4.15 21.49 -27.19
C SER A 37 3.06 22.13 -26.33
N PRO A 38 1.79 22.11 -26.74
CA PRO A 38 0.73 22.67 -25.91
C PRO A 38 0.82 22.00 -24.55
N THR A 39 1.02 22.78 -23.52
CA THR A 39 0.91 22.32 -22.14
C THR A 39 -0.47 21.69 -22.01
N ALA A 40 -0.54 20.38 -21.86
CA ALA A 40 -1.80 19.69 -21.65
C ALA A 40 -2.41 20.28 -20.38
N THR A 41 -3.44 21.10 -20.53
CA THR A 41 -4.23 21.59 -19.40
C THR A 41 -4.79 20.35 -18.71
N ALA A 42 -4.47 20.13 -17.45
CA ALA A 42 -5.04 19.05 -16.68
C ALA A 42 -6.57 19.13 -16.79
N PRO A 43 -7.27 18.00 -17.00
CA PRO A 43 -8.72 18.01 -17.08
C PRO A 43 -9.29 18.58 -15.78
N LEU A 44 -10.18 19.58 -15.90
CA LEU A 44 -10.88 20.11 -14.76
C LEU A 44 -11.80 19.05 -14.18
N ALA A 45 -11.56 18.64 -12.94
CA ALA A 45 -12.44 17.72 -12.25
C ALA A 45 -13.72 18.43 -11.79
N VAL A 46 -14.82 17.69 -11.77
CA VAL A 46 -16.13 18.17 -11.32
C VAL A 46 -16.22 18.04 -9.81
N THR A 47 -16.48 19.16 -9.13
CA THR A 47 -16.78 19.17 -7.70
C THR A 47 -18.30 19.10 -7.49
N ILE A 48 -18.76 18.29 -6.55
CA ILE A 48 -20.15 18.27 -6.09
C ILE A 48 -20.22 18.82 -4.66
N PRO A 49 -21.37 19.39 -4.24
CA PRO A 49 -21.52 19.86 -2.87
C PRO A 49 -21.49 18.70 -1.88
N MET A 50 -20.79 18.88 -0.75
CA MET A 50 -20.82 17.93 0.35
C MET A 50 -22.23 17.90 0.97
N PRO A 51 -22.87 16.73 1.08
CA PRO A 51 -24.16 16.60 1.77
C PRO A 51 -23.99 16.84 3.27
N ASP A 52 -25.07 17.27 3.91
CA ASP A 52 -25.10 17.36 5.38
C ASP A 52 -25.35 15.96 6.00
N ILE A 53 -24.25 15.27 6.28
CA ILE A 53 -24.27 13.96 6.96
C ILE A 53 -23.97 14.09 8.46
N GLY A 54 -23.93 15.31 8.97
CA GLY A 54 -23.54 15.61 10.35
C GLY A 54 -22.04 15.48 10.62
N PRO A 55 -21.61 15.83 11.83
CA PRO A 55 -20.20 15.76 12.20
C PRO A 55 -19.68 14.31 12.24
N SER A 56 -18.42 14.11 11.87
CA SER A 56 -17.77 12.81 12.02
C SER A 56 -17.71 12.39 13.49
N PRO A 57 -18.25 11.22 13.86
CA PRO A 57 -18.09 10.70 15.21
C PRO A 57 -16.63 10.38 15.50
N THR A 58 -16.25 10.40 16.76
CA THR A 58 -14.90 10.02 17.20
C THR A 58 -14.90 8.64 17.85
N THR A 59 -13.84 7.89 17.66
CA THR A 59 -13.59 6.67 18.42
C THR A 59 -12.83 7.03 19.69
N PRO A 60 -13.28 6.61 20.88
CA PRO A 60 -12.51 6.82 22.10
C PRO A 60 -11.12 6.17 22.03
N PRO A 61 -10.10 6.75 22.65
CA PRO A 61 -8.79 6.12 22.72
C PRO A 61 -8.87 4.77 23.44
N LEU A 62 -7.96 3.85 23.10
CA LEU A 62 -7.85 2.57 23.79
C LEU A 62 -7.47 2.76 25.26
N ALA A 63 -8.10 2.00 26.15
CA ALA A 63 -7.63 1.87 27.53
C ALA A 63 -6.22 1.24 27.55
N PRO A 64 -5.37 1.57 28.52
CA PRO A 64 -4.00 1.06 28.60
C PRO A 64 -3.91 -0.47 28.54
N GLU A 65 -4.82 -1.16 29.22
CA GLU A 65 -4.86 -2.63 29.24
C GLU A 65 -5.25 -3.22 27.89
N GLU A 66 -6.12 -2.54 27.15
CA GLU A 66 -6.50 -2.95 25.80
C GLU A 66 -5.36 -2.72 24.81
N LYS A 67 -4.69 -1.56 24.92
CA LYS A 67 -3.50 -1.24 24.12
C LYS A 67 -2.42 -2.30 24.30
N GLU A 68 -2.16 -2.71 25.54
CA GLU A 68 -1.18 -3.76 25.84
C GLU A 68 -1.63 -5.12 25.29
N ARG A 69 -2.90 -5.50 25.42
CA ARG A 69 -3.41 -6.75 24.82
C ARG A 69 -3.19 -6.78 23.31
N GLN A 70 -3.50 -5.68 22.61
CA GLN A 70 -3.31 -5.58 21.16
C GLN A 70 -1.84 -5.61 20.77
N ARG A 71 -0.96 -4.95 21.52
CA ARG A 71 0.49 -5.02 21.32
C ARG A 71 0.99 -6.47 21.41
N VAL A 72 0.59 -7.20 22.47
CA VAL A 72 0.99 -8.61 22.66
C VAL A 72 0.43 -9.49 21.55
N ALA A 73 -0.84 -9.30 21.16
CA ALA A 73 -1.44 -10.06 20.06
C ALA A 73 -0.72 -9.81 18.72
N ALA A 74 -0.32 -8.56 18.45
CA ALA A 74 0.47 -8.24 17.26
C ALA A 74 1.87 -8.90 17.31
N GLN A 75 2.51 -8.91 18.46
CA GLN A 75 3.78 -9.63 18.66
C GLN A 75 3.63 -11.16 18.45
N ASP A 76 2.51 -11.74 18.90
CA ASP A 76 2.22 -13.16 18.69
C ASP A 76 1.97 -13.47 17.22
N ALA A 77 1.27 -12.60 16.51
CA ALA A 77 1.05 -12.72 15.06
C ALA A 77 2.36 -12.64 14.28
N LEU A 78 3.25 -11.68 14.62
CA LEU A 78 4.59 -11.58 14.02
C LEU A 78 5.40 -12.86 14.25
N TRP A 79 5.38 -13.40 15.48
CA TRP A 79 6.04 -14.67 15.77
C TRP A 79 5.44 -15.82 14.96
N GLY A 80 4.13 -15.82 14.77
CA GLY A 80 3.43 -16.79 13.93
C GLY A 80 3.99 -16.84 12.50
N THR A 81 4.41 -15.71 11.92
CA THR A 81 5.03 -15.68 10.58
C THR A 81 6.43 -16.31 10.58
N VAL A 82 7.21 -16.14 11.65
CA VAL A 82 8.52 -16.78 11.80
C VAL A 82 8.38 -18.30 11.82
N VAL A 83 7.52 -18.84 12.69
CA VAL A 83 7.36 -20.30 12.83
C VAL A 83 6.66 -20.93 11.62
N ALA A 84 5.88 -20.18 10.86
CA ALA A 84 5.32 -20.67 9.60
C ALA A 84 6.40 -21.00 8.56
N THR A 85 7.54 -20.29 8.62
CA THR A 85 8.68 -20.50 7.71
C THR A 85 9.76 -21.38 8.36
N PHE A 86 10.00 -21.21 9.65
CA PHE A 86 11.00 -21.90 10.46
C PHE A 86 10.35 -22.55 11.69
N PRO A 87 9.74 -23.76 11.54
CA PRO A 87 8.92 -24.37 12.59
C PRO A 87 9.67 -24.69 13.90
N ASP A 88 10.97 -24.89 13.82
CA ASP A 88 11.83 -25.24 14.98
C ASP A 88 12.42 -24.00 15.66
N ALA A 89 12.14 -22.80 15.17
CA ALA A 89 12.66 -21.56 15.71
C ALA A 89 12.22 -21.37 17.17
N GLN A 90 13.17 -20.93 18.02
CA GLN A 90 12.90 -20.65 19.42
C GLN A 90 12.57 -19.18 19.63
N ARG A 91 11.39 -18.94 20.23
CA ARG A 91 10.93 -17.55 20.46
C ARG A 91 11.82 -16.85 21.50
N PRO A 92 12.48 -15.75 21.14
CA PRO A 92 13.25 -14.98 22.10
C PRO A 92 12.33 -14.16 23.03
N VAL A 93 12.84 -13.82 24.21
CA VAL A 93 12.24 -12.79 25.05
C VAL A 93 12.59 -11.43 24.44
N VAL A 94 11.57 -10.65 24.11
CA VAL A 94 11.75 -9.30 23.54
C VAL A 94 11.29 -8.27 24.56
N THR A 95 12.16 -7.31 24.86
CA THR A 95 11.81 -6.16 25.70
C THR A 95 11.13 -5.11 24.79
N PHE A 96 9.91 -4.71 25.14
CA PHE A 96 9.28 -3.55 24.54
C PHE A 96 10.08 -2.29 24.88
N THR A 97 10.49 -1.54 23.87
CA THR A 97 11.28 -0.31 24.03
C THR A 97 10.39 0.92 23.95
N ASP A 98 9.73 1.08 22.80
CA ASP A 98 8.84 2.21 22.55
C ASP A 98 7.99 1.93 21.31
N TYR A 99 6.88 2.68 21.14
CA TYR A 99 6.11 2.67 19.92
C TYR A 99 6.79 3.52 18.85
N VAL A 100 6.78 3.03 17.61
CA VAL A 100 7.17 3.86 16.48
C VAL A 100 5.97 4.68 15.99
N THR A 101 6.28 5.89 15.56
CA THR A 101 5.35 6.81 14.90
C THR A 101 5.58 6.80 13.38
N ASP A 102 4.69 7.43 12.61
CA ASP A 102 4.89 7.59 11.17
C ASP A 102 6.18 8.35 10.84
N ASP A 103 6.58 9.30 11.68
CA ASP A 103 7.76 10.13 11.46
C ASP A 103 9.08 9.40 11.72
N ASN A 104 9.11 8.40 12.63
CA ASN A 104 10.35 7.75 13.06
C ASN A 104 10.45 6.26 12.71
N ARG A 105 9.38 5.61 12.25
CA ARG A 105 9.35 4.15 12.05
C ARG A 105 10.41 3.65 11.05
N VAL A 106 10.69 4.44 10.01
CA VAL A 106 11.69 4.08 9.00
C VAL A 106 13.07 4.10 9.61
N ASP A 107 13.42 5.16 10.34
CA ASP A 107 14.74 5.34 10.93
C ASP A 107 15.00 4.34 12.06
N VAL A 108 14.03 4.14 12.94
CA VAL A 108 14.13 3.19 14.07
C VAL A 108 14.30 1.76 13.56
N ARG A 109 13.46 1.32 12.61
CA ARG A 109 13.55 -0.03 12.05
C ARG A 109 14.81 -0.23 11.23
N SER A 110 15.18 0.74 10.39
CA SER A 110 16.42 0.67 9.59
C SER A 110 17.64 0.53 10.49
N SER A 111 17.70 1.31 11.58
CA SER A 111 18.80 1.25 12.53
C SER A 111 18.88 -0.10 13.24
N CYS A 112 17.74 -0.66 13.67
CA CYS A 112 17.70 -1.97 14.30
C CYS A 112 18.10 -3.07 13.32
N PHE A 113 17.56 -3.10 12.12
CA PHE A 113 17.92 -4.09 11.10
C PHE A 113 19.39 -4.02 10.70
N ALA A 114 19.94 -2.80 10.54
CA ALA A 114 21.36 -2.61 10.26
C ALA A 114 22.25 -3.13 11.40
N ALA A 115 21.89 -2.84 12.66
CA ALA A 115 22.61 -3.35 13.83
C ALA A 115 22.57 -4.89 13.93
N ALA A 116 21.48 -5.51 13.46
CA ALA A 116 21.33 -6.96 13.36
C ALA A 116 21.99 -7.56 12.10
N GLY A 117 22.60 -6.75 11.22
CA GLY A 117 23.23 -7.21 9.98
C GLY A 117 22.25 -7.71 8.92
N LEU A 118 20.98 -7.31 9.00
CA LEU A 118 19.94 -7.75 8.08
C LEU A 118 19.95 -6.95 6.78
N LYS A 119 19.65 -7.62 5.68
CA LYS A 119 19.33 -6.96 4.41
C LYS A 119 17.94 -6.36 4.51
N VAL A 120 17.80 -5.15 4.00
CA VAL A 120 16.53 -4.43 3.99
C VAL A 120 16.08 -4.11 2.57
N GLU A 121 14.75 -4.08 2.41
CA GLU A 121 14.06 -3.52 1.26
C GLU A 121 13.33 -2.26 1.70
N THR A 122 13.37 -1.24 0.86
CA THR A 122 12.71 0.05 1.12
C THR A 122 11.64 0.31 0.08
N GLY A 123 10.47 0.78 0.53
CA GLY A 123 9.42 1.32 -0.33
C GLY A 123 9.45 2.84 -0.29
N SER A 124 9.44 3.47 -1.47
CA SER A 124 9.46 4.93 -1.60
C SER A 124 8.26 5.43 -2.41
N ASN A 125 7.84 6.67 -2.16
CA ASN A 125 6.87 7.36 -3.02
C ASN A 125 7.51 7.84 -4.33
N ALA A 126 6.71 8.50 -5.18
CA ALA A 126 7.17 9.04 -6.46
C ALA A 126 8.29 10.10 -6.32
N ASP A 127 8.35 10.80 -5.19
CA ASP A 127 9.36 11.81 -4.89
C ASP A 127 10.65 11.20 -4.32
N GLY A 128 10.71 9.87 -4.17
CA GLY A 128 11.86 9.16 -3.63
C GLY A 128 11.95 9.17 -2.09
N VAL A 129 10.92 9.66 -1.40
CA VAL A 129 10.86 9.61 0.06
C VAL A 129 10.60 8.18 0.51
N VAL A 130 11.45 7.62 1.37
CA VAL A 130 11.28 6.27 1.91
C VAL A 130 10.11 6.26 2.90
N LEU A 131 9.09 5.46 2.60
CA LEU A 131 7.88 5.34 3.41
C LEU A 131 7.84 4.05 4.23
N SER A 132 8.60 3.05 3.82
CA SER A 132 8.65 1.76 4.51
C SER A 132 10.03 1.13 4.42
N VAL A 133 10.34 0.30 5.41
CA VAL A 133 11.51 -0.57 5.43
C VAL A 133 11.09 -1.93 5.98
N SER A 134 11.55 -2.99 5.35
CA SER A 134 11.34 -4.37 5.79
C SER A 134 12.63 -5.17 5.73
N ALA A 135 12.83 -6.07 6.69
CA ALA A 135 13.92 -7.02 6.60
C ALA A 135 13.61 -8.12 5.57
N GLN A 136 14.67 -8.64 4.94
CA GLN A 136 14.59 -9.75 3.98
C GLN A 136 15.37 -10.94 4.54
N PRO A 137 14.84 -11.65 5.55
CA PRO A 137 15.54 -12.77 6.17
C PRO A 137 15.65 -13.94 5.22
N THR A 138 16.84 -14.53 5.15
CA THR A 138 17.15 -15.70 4.31
C THR A 138 17.34 -16.99 5.10
N ASN A 139 17.38 -16.89 6.43
CA ASN A 139 17.53 -18.01 7.35
C ASN A 139 16.84 -17.72 8.70
N GLU A 140 16.76 -18.76 9.55
CA GLU A 140 16.10 -18.69 10.85
C GLU A 140 16.67 -17.60 11.76
N ALA A 141 18.00 -17.49 11.86
CA ALA A 141 18.64 -16.51 12.75
C ALA A 141 18.32 -15.07 12.33
N GLU A 142 18.27 -14.80 11.03
CA GLU A 142 17.87 -13.51 10.48
C GLU A 142 16.36 -13.24 10.72
N ALA A 143 15.50 -14.25 10.57
CA ALA A 143 14.07 -14.10 10.83
C ALA A 143 13.79 -13.82 12.32
N VAL A 144 14.48 -14.49 13.22
CA VAL A 144 14.42 -14.22 14.66
C VAL A 144 14.92 -12.81 15.00
N SER A 145 16.02 -12.37 14.36
CA SER A 145 16.55 -11.01 14.57
C SER A 145 15.60 -9.93 14.04
N ALA A 146 14.96 -10.15 12.90
CA ALA A 146 13.94 -9.26 12.36
C ALA A 146 12.73 -9.16 13.31
N PHE A 147 12.26 -10.31 13.82
CA PHE A 147 11.20 -10.34 14.82
C PHE A 147 11.57 -9.54 16.09
N VAL A 148 12.80 -9.64 16.59
CA VAL A 148 13.24 -8.87 17.77
C VAL A 148 13.15 -7.37 17.51
N CYS A 149 13.56 -6.91 16.33
CA CYS A 149 13.47 -5.50 15.95
C CYS A 149 12.01 -5.02 15.88
N ASP A 150 11.15 -5.73 15.16
CA ASP A 150 9.76 -5.33 14.98
C ASP A 150 8.95 -5.43 16.28
N ALA A 151 9.19 -6.44 17.09
CA ALA A 151 8.51 -6.65 18.36
C ALA A 151 9.00 -5.70 19.47
N GLY A 152 10.26 -5.25 19.40
CA GLY A 152 10.83 -4.25 20.32
C GLY A 152 10.34 -2.83 20.05
N HIS A 153 10.00 -2.54 18.78
CA HIS A 153 9.56 -1.24 18.28
C HIS A 153 8.27 -1.36 17.45
N PRO A 154 7.16 -1.82 18.06
CA PRO A 154 5.90 -1.98 17.36
C PRO A 154 5.25 -0.64 17.02
N SER A 155 4.34 -0.63 16.04
CA SER A 155 3.43 0.49 15.87
C SER A 155 2.46 0.59 17.04
N GLU A 156 2.09 1.82 17.41
CA GLU A 156 1.13 2.02 18.48
C GLU A 156 -0.24 1.45 18.07
N PRO A 157 -0.87 0.61 18.93
CA PRO A 157 -2.23 0.16 18.67
C PRO A 157 -3.22 1.33 18.66
N PHE A 158 -4.11 1.33 17.70
CA PHE A 158 -5.14 2.34 17.56
C PHE A 158 -6.55 1.72 17.70
N PRO A 159 -7.53 2.50 18.17
CA PRO A 159 -8.89 1.99 18.31
C PRO A 159 -9.50 1.72 16.94
N LEU A 160 -10.14 0.57 16.78
CA LEU A 160 -10.94 0.30 15.58
C LEU A 160 -12.17 1.23 15.57
N PRO A 161 -12.64 1.65 14.40
CA PRO A 161 -13.85 2.46 14.28
C PRO A 161 -15.04 1.69 14.86
N ASN A 162 -15.83 2.37 15.68
CA ASN A 162 -17.09 1.82 16.19
C ASN A 162 -18.22 1.95 15.15
N ASP A 163 -19.38 1.35 15.43
CA ASP A 163 -20.53 1.33 14.51
C ASP A 163 -21.00 2.76 14.13
N ALA A 164 -20.88 3.73 15.01
CA ALA A 164 -21.26 5.11 14.71
C ALA A 164 -20.31 5.73 13.68
N VAL A 165 -19.00 5.53 13.84
CA VAL A 165 -17.98 5.97 12.87
C VAL A 165 -18.19 5.25 11.54
N LEU A 166 -18.37 3.92 11.56
CA LEU A 166 -18.58 3.14 10.34
C LEU A 166 -19.87 3.54 9.61
N SER A 167 -20.93 3.83 10.35
CA SER A 167 -22.20 4.33 9.77
C SER A 167 -22.00 5.69 9.10
N TRP A 168 -21.25 6.58 9.73
CA TRP A 168 -20.93 7.89 9.16
C TRP A 168 -20.03 7.76 7.92
N VAL A 169 -19.01 6.90 7.99
CA VAL A 169 -18.14 6.59 6.84
C VAL A 169 -18.97 6.04 5.67
N TYR A 170 -19.92 5.13 5.92
CA TYR A 170 -20.80 4.62 4.88
C TYR A 170 -21.62 5.75 4.23
N ASP A 171 -22.19 6.65 5.02
CA ASP A 171 -22.96 7.80 4.51
C ASP A 171 -22.06 8.71 3.67
N TYR A 172 -20.86 9.01 4.15
CA TYR A 172 -19.86 9.76 3.40
C TYR A 172 -19.53 9.11 2.06
N LEU A 173 -19.22 7.82 2.05
CA LEU A 173 -18.85 7.09 0.84
C LEU A 173 -20.01 7.04 -0.16
N THR A 174 -21.25 6.83 0.31
CA THR A 174 -22.41 6.63 -0.58
C THR A 174 -23.08 7.93 -1.01
N GLN A 175 -23.09 8.95 -0.16
CA GLN A 175 -23.78 10.21 -0.44
C GLN A 175 -22.88 11.29 -1.05
N PHE A 176 -21.57 11.17 -0.86
CA PHE A 176 -20.60 12.13 -1.39
C PHE A 176 -19.55 11.47 -2.30
N LEU A 177 -18.70 10.58 -1.79
CA LEU A 177 -17.51 10.15 -2.51
C LEU A 177 -17.83 9.40 -3.81
N ALA A 178 -18.68 8.38 -3.76
CA ALA A 178 -19.07 7.63 -4.94
C ALA A 178 -19.84 8.50 -5.97
N PRO A 179 -20.80 9.35 -5.59
CA PRO A 179 -21.41 10.32 -6.51
C PRO A 179 -20.41 11.32 -7.10
N CYS A 180 -19.44 11.80 -6.31
CA CYS A 180 -18.39 12.71 -6.80
C CYS A 180 -17.51 12.03 -7.86
N TYR A 181 -17.10 10.81 -7.61
CA TYR A 181 -16.35 10.01 -8.57
C TYR A 181 -17.17 9.72 -9.83
N ALA A 182 -18.46 9.39 -9.69
CA ALA A 182 -19.36 9.17 -10.83
C ALA A 182 -19.51 10.43 -11.68
N ALA A 183 -19.60 11.62 -11.08
CA ALA A 183 -19.63 12.90 -11.79
C ALA A 183 -18.34 13.16 -12.58
N ASN A 184 -17.25 12.51 -12.23
CA ASN A 184 -15.96 12.54 -12.92
C ASN A 184 -15.75 11.33 -13.86
N GLY A 185 -16.81 10.58 -14.16
CA GLY A 185 -16.77 9.47 -15.12
C GLY A 185 -16.24 8.14 -14.58
N VAL A 186 -16.12 8.01 -13.25
CA VAL A 186 -15.68 6.77 -12.61
C VAL A 186 -16.90 6.03 -12.04
N GLU A 187 -17.14 4.82 -12.53
CA GLU A 187 -18.25 3.98 -12.09
C GLU A 187 -17.79 2.98 -11.03
N TYR A 188 -18.67 2.71 -10.06
CA TYR A 188 -18.46 1.73 -9.00
C TYR A 188 -19.60 0.73 -8.93
N PRO A 189 -19.33 -0.49 -8.44
CA PRO A 189 -20.39 -1.41 -8.05
C PRO A 189 -21.32 -0.76 -7.02
N ALA A 190 -22.58 -1.17 -7.03
CA ALA A 190 -23.55 -0.71 -6.04
C ALA A 190 -23.04 -1.01 -4.60
N PRO A 191 -23.23 -0.09 -3.66
CA PRO A 191 -22.83 -0.31 -2.27
C PRO A 191 -23.63 -1.45 -1.63
N PRO A 192 -23.08 -2.17 -0.65
CA PRO A 192 -23.84 -3.05 0.21
C PRO A 192 -24.84 -2.24 1.04
N THR A 193 -25.71 -2.89 1.80
CA THR A 193 -26.50 -2.17 2.79
C THR A 193 -25.59 -1.60 3.89
N LYS A 194 -26.01 -0.49 4.53
CA LYS A 194 -25.25 0.09 5.66
C LYS A 194 -25.03 -0.93 6.77
N ALA A 195 -26.03 -1.75 7.07
CA ALA A 195 -25.91 -2.79 8.09
C ALA A 195 -24.85 -3.84 7.71
N ASP A 196 -24.82 -4.26 6.45
CA ASP A 196 -23.81 -5.22 5.98
C ASP A 196 -22.40 -4.60 5.98
N PHE A 197 -22.29 -3.32 5.58
CA PHE A 197 -21.01 -2.60 5.60
C PHE A 197 -20.41 -2.55 7.01
N VAL A 198 -21.23 -2.18 8.01
CA VAL A 198 -20.81 -2.12 9.41
C VAL A 198 -20.48 -3.52 9.94
N ALA A 199 -21.38 -4.50 9.71
CA ALA A 199 -21.20 -5.85 10.27
C ALA A 199 -19.99 -6.61 9.67
N GLN A 200 -19.60 -6.31 8.45
CA GLN A 200 -18.49 -6.99 7.76
C GLN A 200 -17.13 -6.29 7.96
N TRP A 201 -17.09 -5.15 8.62
CA TRP A 201 -15.82 -4.46 8.87
C TRP A 201 -14.89 -5.31 9.77
N PRO A 202 -13.57 -5.38 9.49
CA PRO A 202 -12.83 -4.74 8.39
C PRO A 202 -12.76 -5.56 7.10
N ASN A 203 -13.47 -6.66 6.98
CA ASN A 203 -13.37 -7.61 5.87
C ASN A 203 -14.30 -7.27 4.68
N GLN A 204 -15.02 -6.14 4.76
CA GLN A 204 -15.84 -5.70 3.64
C GLN A 204 -14.96 -5.26 2.46
N ASN A 205 -15.41 -5.53 1.22
CA ASN A 205 -14.63 -5.27 0.01
C ASN A 205 -15.11 -4.05 -0.80
N TRP A 206 -16.19 -3.38 -0.35
CA TRP A 206 -16.71 -2.23 -1.07
C TRP A 206 -16.10 -0.95 -0.50
N PHE A 207 -15.22 -0.34 -1.30
CA PHE A 207 -14.61 0.95 -0.98
C PHE A 207 -14.33 1.69 -2.29
N PRO A 208 -14.97 2.84 -2.59
CA PRO A 208 -14.71 3.59 -3.80
C PRO A 208 -13.25 4.02 -3.87
N SER A 209 -12.57 3.65 -4.96
CA SER A 209 -11.18 4.02 -5.23
C SER A 209 -11.02 4.31 -6.72
N ILE A 210 -10.31 5.36 -7.06
CA ILE A 210 -9.96 5.70 -8.46
C ILE A 210 -8.54 5.25 -8.82
N ARG A 211 -7.81 4.67 -7.85
CA ARG A 211 -6.43 4.24 -8.06
C ARG A 211 -6.35 3.27 -9.23
N ASP A 212 -5.36 3.49 -10.09
CA ASP A 212 -5.06 2.66 -11.27
C ASP A 212 -6.15 2.61 -12.36
N GLN A 213 -7.19 3.47 -12.25
CA GLN A 213 -8.25 3.55 -13.26
C GLN A 213 -8.05 4.68 -14.26
N LEU A 214 -7.26 5.68 -13.91
CA LEU A 214 -7.07 6.92 -14.65
C LEU A 214 -5.58 7.26 -14.77
N GLY A 215 -5.25 8.30 -15.54
CA GLY A 215 -3.90 8.85 -15.52
C GLY A 215 -3.63 9.68 -14.26
N ILE A 216 -2.38 9.72 -13.80
CA ILE A 216 -1.95 10.37 -12.53
C ILE A 216 -2.53 11.78 -12.40
N ALA A 217 -2.37 12.63 -13.40
CA ALA A 217 -2.86 14.01 -13.34
C ALA A 217 -4.40 14.12 -13.22
N GLN A 218 -5.12 13.15 -13.76
CA GLN A 218 -6.58 13.07 -13.63
C GLN A 218 -7.00 12.56 -12.25
N GLU A 219 -6.29 11.57 -11.71
CA GLU A 219 -6.50 11.10 -10.35
C GLU A 219 -6.29 12.22 -9.33
N GLU A 220 -5.19 12.97 -9.43
CA GLU A 220 -4.89 14.12 -8.56
C GLU A 220 -5.99 15.17 -8.60
N ALA A 221 -6.45 15.57 -9.80
CA ALA A 221 -7.53 16.54 -9.95
C ALA A 221 -8.85 16.04 -9.33
N ILE A 222 -9.15 14.75 -9.42
CA ILE A 222 -10.35 14.16 -8.81
C ILE A 222 -10.20 14.06 -7.29
N TYR A 223 -9.04 13.72 -6.73
CA TYR A 223 -8.81 13.73 -5.29
C TYR A 223 -8.95 15.14 -4.69
N GLU A 224 -8.54 16.18 -5.40
CA GLU A 224 -8.78 17.56 -4.99
C GLU A 224 -10.27 17.95 -5.02
N ALA A 225 -11.00 17.51 -6.07
CA ALA A 225 -12.43 17.79 -6.22
C ALA A 225 -13.32 16.96 -5.29
N CYS A 226 -12.90 15.76 -4.95
CA CYS A 226 -13.60 14.78 -4.11
C CYS A 226 -12.70 14.38 -2.92
N PRO A 227 -12.45 15.30 -1.98
CA PRO A 227 -11.50 15.04 -0.89
C PRO A 227 -11.94 13.85 -0.04
N MET A 228 -10.98 13.04 0.41
CA MET A 228 -11.22 11.98 1.38
C MET A 228 -11.59 12.59 2.74
N ALA A 229 -12.51 11.96 3.46
CA ALA A 229 -12.81 12.37 4.83
C ALA A 229 -11.56 12.16 5.72
N ASN A 230 -11.16 13.19 6.45
CA ASN A 230 -10.07 13.16 7.43
C ASN A 230 -10.56 12.66 8.79
#